data_d431852196d66aa187ff716b4a26cb78
#
_entry.id   d431852196d66aa187ff716b4a26cb78
#
_cell.length_a   1.000
_cell.length_b   1.000
_cell.length_c   1.000
_cell.angle_alpha   90.00
_cell.angle_beta   90.00
_cell.angle_gamma   90.00
#
_symmetry.space_group_name_H-M   'P 1'
#
loop_
_entity.id
_entity.type
_entity.pdbx_description
1 polymer ?
#
loop_
_entity_poly.entity_id
_entity_poly.type
_entity_poly.pdbx_seq_one_letter_code
_entity_poly.pdbx_strand_id
1 'polypeptide(L)'
;MKIDSSLPLEYSTEENRLKIFGFWIFLGAEIVLFATLFTVYFTLHTRTGSGPNGAEIFELTPVLWETFLLLTSSFTIGLGVHAMRIGNKKAMMAFFIITLLLGLGFLGIEIDEFVTYVHEGATIQTSAFLSALMTLLGTHGLHVTFGFFWGVAILMQVASRGLNPQTANKAFIFSLYWHFLDVVWIFIFSFVYLKGLIS
;
A
#
# COMPACT_ATOMS: atom_id res chain seq x y z
N MET A 1 22.73 -3.97 -25.11
CA MET A 1 22.62 -3.64 -23.67
C MET A 1 23.58 -4.54 -22.92
N LYS A 2 24.62 -4.00 -22.25
CA LYS A 2 25.56 -4.81 -21.46
C LYS A 2 24.85 -5.24 -20.18
N ILE A 3 24.83 -6.54 -19.90
CA ILE A 3 24.32 -7.13 -18.67
C ILE A 3 25.52 -7.37 -17.74
N ASP A 4 25.44 -6.83 -16.54
CA ASP A 4 26.43 -7.09 -15.49
C ASP A 4 25.95 -8.29 -14.66
N SER A 5 26.59 -9.43 -14.85
CA SER A 5 26.27 -10.69 -14.19
C SER A 5 26.71 -10.75 -12.72
N SER A 6 27.48 -9.77 -12.24
CA SER A 6 27.89 -9.68 -10.83
C SER A 6 26.80 -9.08 -9.92
N LEU A 7 25.79 -8.43 -10.53
CA LEU A 7 24.69 -7.77 -9.82
C LEU A 7 23.40 -8.61 -9.85
N PRO A 8 22.50 -8.43 -8.87
CA PRO A 8 21.16 -9.00 -8.92
C PRO A 8 20.44 -8.63 -10.21
N LEU A 9 19.56 -9.51 -10.70
CA LEU A 9 18.93 -9.40 -12.02
C LEU A 9 18.24 -8.05 -12.26
N GLU A 10 17.58 -7.51 -11.22
CA GLU A 10 16.90 -6.21 -11.24
C GLU A 10 17.84 -5.01 -11.39
N TYR A 11 19.11 -5.16 -11.03
CA TYR A 11 20.15 -4.13 -11.12
C TYR A 11 21.15 -4.37 -12.26
N SER A 12 21.00 -5.45 -13.01
CA SER A 12 22.00 -5.93 -13.98
C SER A 12 22.24 -5.02 -15.18
N THR A 13 21.45 -3.98 -15.38
CA THR A 13 21.63 -3.00 -16.44
C THR A 13 21.64 -1.57 -15.90
N GLU A 14 22.36 -0.66 -16.55
CA GLU A 14 22.40 0.75 -16.18
C GLU A 14 21.00 1.40 -16.23
N GLU A 15 20.22 1.09 -17.28
CA GLU A 15 18.84 1.56 -17.41
C GLU A 15 17.97 1.14 -16.21
N ASN A 16 18.12 -0.09 -15.73
CA ASN A 16 17.37 -0.59 -14.59
C ASN A 16 17.75 0.15 -13.30
N ARG A 17 19.02 0.45 -13.09
CA ARG A 17 19.50 1.24 -11.94
C ARG A 17 18.92 2.64 -11.95
N LEU A 18 18.91 3.31 -13.12
CA LEU A 18 18.30 4.61 -13.26
C LEU A 18 16.79 4.60 -12.99
N LYS A 19 16.07 3.56 -13.43
CA LYS A 19 14.65 3.40 -13.12
C LYS A 19 14.37 3.24 -11.63
N ILE A 20 15.17 2.43 -10.93
CA ILE A 20 15.05 2.27 -9.47
C ILE A 20 15.36 3.59 -8.77
N PHE A 21 16.41 4.30 -9.19
CA PHE A 21 16.74 5.61 -8.62
C PHE A 21 15.61 6.63 -8.83
N GLY A 22 15.08 6.73 -10.05
CA GLY A 22 13.93 7.59 -10.34
C GLY A 22 12.69 7.22 -9.51
N PHE A 23 12.48 5.92 -9.25
CA PHE A 23 11.38 5.48 -8.41
C PHE A 23 11.55 5.86 -6.94
N TRP A 24 12.77 5.89 -6.41
CA TRP A 24 13.03 6.41 -5.07
C TRP A 24 12.69 7.91 -4.94
N ILE A 25 12.96 8.72 -6.00
CA ILE A 25 12.55 10.12 -6.04
C ILE A 25 11.02 10.22 -6.03
N PHE A 26 10.33 9.38 -6.80
CA PHE A 26 8.86 9.29 -6.79
C PHE A 26 8.32 8.95 -5.39
N LEU A 27 8.88 7.95 -4.71
CA LEU A 27 8.49 7.62 -3.33
C LEU A 27 8.72 8.80 -2.37
N GLY A 28 9.78 9.58 -2.58
CA GLY A 28 10.00 10.82 -1.82
C GLY A 28 8.88 11.84 -2.01
N ALA A 29 8.33 11.98 -3.22
CA ALA A 29 7.18 12.83 -3.48
C ALA A 29 5.90 12.29 -2.80
N GLU A 30 5.70 10.97 -2.82
CA GLU A 30 4.58 10.32 -2.13
C GLU A 30 4.63 10.51 -0.61
N ILE A 31 5.83 10.47 -0.01
CA ILE A 31 6.01 10.78 1.42
C ILE A 31 5.51 12.20 1.73
N VAL A 32 5.83 13.19 0.90
CA VAL A 32 5.37 14.57 1.08
C VAL A 32 3.85 14.66 0.95
N LEU A 33 3.25 13.94 -0.01
CA LEU A 33 1.80 13.87 -0.19
C LEU A 33 1.13 13.35 1.09
N PHE A 34 1.53 12.16 1.57
CA PHE A 34 0.93 11.57 2.78
C PHE A 34 1.23 12.39 4.03
N ALA A 35 2.43 12.97 4.18
CA ALA A 35 2.75 13.87 5.30
C ALA A 35 1.81 15.10 5.33
N THR A 36 1.44 15.64 4.16
CA THR A 36 0.46 16.71 4.05
C THR A 36 -0.93 16.25 4.50
N LEU A 37 -1.38 15.08 4.07
CA LEU A 37 -2.67 14.51 4.48
C LEU A 37 -2.72 14.24 5.99
N PHE A 38 -1.66 13.68 6.57
CA PHE A 38 -1.54 13.52 8.03
C PHE A 38 -1.59 14.85 8.75
N THR A 39 -0.91 15.89 8.26
CA THR A 39 -0.94 17.23 8.85
C THR A 39 -2.34 17.81 8.84
N VAL A 40 -3.08 17.67 7.74
CA VAL A 40 -4.48 18.07 7.64
C VAL A 40 -5.33 17.30 8.66
N TYR A 41 -5.18 15.98 8.73
CA TYR A 41 -5.89 15.16 9.71
C TYR A 41 -5.59 15.59 11.15
N PHE A 42 -4.32 15.77 11.54
CA PHE A 42 -3.96 16.22 12.89
C PHE A 42 -4.45 17.63 13.23
N THR A 43 -4.62 18.48 12.24
CA THR A 43 -5.19 19.84 12.45
C THR A 43 -6.71 19.80 12.65
N LEU A 44 -7.39 18.85 12.03
CA LEU A 44 -8.85 18.79 11.97
C LEU A 44 -9.46 17.68 12.86
N HIS A 45 -8.68 16.77 13.44
CA HIS A 45 -9.18 15.58 14.16
C HIS A 45 -10.09 15.90 15.36
N THR A 46 -9.99 17.10 15.94
CA THR A 46 -10.87 17.57 17.02
C THR A 46 -12.09 18.38 16.54
N ARG A 47 -12.19 18.62 15.21
CA ARG A 47 -13.25 19.44 14.60
C ARG A 47 -14.42 18.55 14.15
N THR A 48 -15.06 17.88 15.12
CA THR A 48 -16.16 16.93 14.86
C THR A 48 -17.50 17.62 14.61
N GLY A 49 -17.69 18.88 15.04
CA GLY A 49 -18.96 19.60 14.87
C GLY A 49 -20.11 18.87 15.56
N SER A 50 -21.14 18.50 14.80
CA SER A 50 -22.27 17.67 15.23
C SER A 50 -22.11 16.20 14.84
N GLY A 51 -21.00 15.82 14.22
CA GLY A 51 -20.71 14.45 13.80
C GLY A 51 -20.04 13.64 14.90
N PRO A 52 -19.94 12.32 14.69
CA PRO A 52 -19.27 11.41 15.62
C PRO A 52 -17.78 11.72 15.72
N ASN A 53 -17.18 11.35 16.84
CA ASN A 53 -15.74 11.39 17.07
C ASN A 53 -15.08 10.03 16.74
N GLY A 54 -13.75 9.96 16.78
CA GLY A 54 -13.00 8.73 16.46
C GLY A 54 -13.36 7.56 17.38
N ALA A 55 -13.57 7.80 18.67
CA ALA A 55 -13.93 6.74 19.63
C ALA A 55 -15.31 6.13 19.38
N GLU A 56 -16.19 6.86 18.69
CA GLU A 56 -17.55 6.39 18.36
C GLU A 56 -17.61 5.59 17.08
N ILE A 57 -16.68 5.83 16.11
CA ILE A 57 -16.75 5.22 14.79
C ILE A 57 -15.67 4.16 14.56
N PHE A 58 -14.53 4.20 15.29
CA PHE A 58 -13.46 3.25 15.07
C PHE A 58 -13.71 1.92 15.77
N GLU A 59 -13.66 0.84 15.00
CA GLU A 59 -13.68 -0.52 15.52
C GLU A 59 -12.28 -1.14 15.43
N LEU A 60 -11.76 -1.63 16.56
CA LEU A 60 -10.42 -2.19 16.62
C LEU A 60 -10.29 -3.51 15.82
N THR A 61 -11.33 -4.32 15.81
CA THR A 61 -11.28 -5.67 15.22
C THR A 61 -11.03 -5.67 13.71
N PRO A 62 -11.78 -4.92 12.86
CA PRO A 62 -11.50 -4.86 11.42
C PRO A 62 -10.12 -4.28 11.13
N VAL A 63 -9.73 -3.21 11.81
CA VAL A 63 -8.43 -2.55 11.61
C VAL A 63 -7.24 -3.46 11.97
N LEU A 64 -7.38 -4.33 12.98
CA LEU A 64 -6.37 -5.35 13.27
C LEU A 64 -6.26 -6.39 12.15
N TRP A 65 -7.39 -6.82 11.57
CA TRP A 65 -7.36 -7.72 10.42
C TRP A 65 -6.74 -7.08 9.19
N GLU A 66 -7.06 -5.83 8.90
CA GLU A 66 -6.44 -5.04 7.83
C GLU A 66 -4.92 -4.97 8.01
N THR A 67 -4.47 -4.63 9.22
CA THR A 67 -3.05 -4.57 9.56
C THR A 67 -2.38 -5.94 9.39
N PHE A 68 -3.01 -7.01 9.86
CA PHE A 68 -2.47 -8.36 9.71
C PHE A 68 -2.36 -8.78 8.23
N LEU A 69 -3.38 -8.49 7.42
CA LEU A 69 -3.39 -8.79 5.99
C LEU A 69 -2.27 -8.05 5.25
N LEU A 70 -2.12 -6.74 5.48
CA LEU A 70 -1.08 -5.94 4.82
C LEU A 70 0.34 -6.36 5.27
N LEU A 71 0.60 -6.51 6.57
CA LEU A 71 1.91 -6.96 7.06
C LEU A 71 2.28 -8.34 6.52
N THR A 72 1.31 -9.26 6.45
CA THR A 72 1.52 -10.58 5.85
C THR A 72 1.80 -10.45 4.35
N SER A 73 1.10 -9.56 3.65
CA SER A 73 1.31 -9.31 2.22
C SER A 73 2.71 -8.73 1.95
N SER A 74 3.18 -7.85 2.82
CA SER A 74 4.54 -7.29 2.79
C SER A 74 5.60 -8.38 2.97
N PHE A 75 5.40 -9.29 3.90
CA PHE A 75 6.28 -10.44 4.07
C PHE A 75 6.29 -11.34 2.82
N THR A 76 5.12 -11.65 2.26
CA THR A 76 5.04 -12.52 1.09
C THR A 76 5.66 -11.91 -0.16
N ILE A 77 5.52 -10.58 -0.40
CA ILE A 77 6.18 -9.95 -1.54
C ILE A 77 7.71 -9.95 -1.38
N GLY A 78 8.22 -9.80 -0.14
CA GLY A 78 9.64 -9.94 0.16
C GLY A 78 10.18 -11.34 -0.21
N LEU A 79 9.43 -12.41 0.14
CA LEU A 79 9.73 -13.78 -0.29
C LEU A 79 9.67 -13.92 -1.81
N GLY A 80 8.74 -13.24 -2.47
CA GLY A 80 8.65 -13.20 -3.93
C GLY A 80 9.88 -12.58 -4.59
N VAL A 81 10.40 -11.48 -4.04
CA VAL A 81 11.66 -10.87 -4.50
C VAL A 81 12.85 -11.79 -4.25
N HIS A 82 12.89 -12.46 -3.10
CA HIS A 82 13.93 -13.46 -2.84
C HIS A 82 13.89 -14.62 -3.86
N ALA A 83 12.69 -15.17 -4.12
CA ALA A 83 12.49 -16.21 -5.13
C ALA A 83 12.91 -15.76 -6.54
N MET A 84 12.65 -14.49 -6.88
CA MET A 84 13.12 -13.86 -8.12
C MET A 84 14.65 -13.87 -8.22
N ARG A 85 15.36 -13.48 -7.14
CA ARG A 85 16.83 -13.42 -7.11
C ARG A 85 17.50 -14.78 -7.26
N ILE A 86 16.88 -15.84 -6.76
CA ILE A 86 17.37 -17.22 -6.97
C ILE A 86 16.87 -17.84 -8.29
N GLY A 87 16.22 -17.06 -9.17
CA GLY A 87 15.74 -17.51 -10.48
C GLY A 87 14.51 -18.41 -10.46
N ASN A 88 13.84 -18.57 -9.32
CA ASN A 88 12.64 -19.41 -9.20
C ASN A 88 11.36 -18.62 -9.60
N LYS A 89 11.08 -18.59 -10.91
CA LYS A 89 9.90 -17.92 -11.47
C LYS A 89 8.59 -18.40 -10.84
N LYS A 90 8.43 -19.73 -10.62
CA LYS A 90 7.18 -20.29 -10.10
C LYS A 90 6.90 -19.81 -8.67
N ALA A 91 7.90 -19.89 -7.80
CA ALA A 91 7.78 -19.41 -6.42
C ALA A 91 7.54 -17.90 -6.36
N MET A 92 8.26 -17.12 -7.16
CA MET A 92 8.03 -15.68 -7.29
C MET A 92 6.57 -15.37 -7.64
N MET A 93 6.04 -15.99 -8.68
CA MET A 93 4.65 -15.77 -9.11
C MET A 93 3.64 -16.18 -8.03
N ALA A 94 3.88 -17.31 -7.34
CA ALA A 94 3.01 -17.77 -6.26
C ALA A 94 2.96 -16.75 -5.10
N PHE A 95 4.12 -16.26 -4.64
CA PHE A 95 4.17 -15.26 -3.57
C PHE A 95 3.53 -13.92 -3.98
N PHE A 96 3.72 -13.48 -5.23
CA PHE A 96 3.05 -12.27 -5.73
C PHE A 96 1.53 -12.44 -5.80
N ILE A 97 1.03 -13.61 -6.20
CA ILE A 97 -0.42 -13.90 -6.19
C ILE A 97 -0.96 -13.85 -4.76
N ILE A 98 -0.27 -14.48 -3.80
CA ILE A 98 -0.66 -14.44 -2.38
C ILE A 98 -0.69 -13.00 -1.88
N THR A 99 0.33 -12.19 -2.19
CA THR A 99 0.37 -10.76 -1.84
C THR A 99 -0.86 -10.01 -2.36
N LEU A 100 -1.21 -10.21 -3.64
CA LEU A 100 -2.37 -9.54 -4.25
C LEU A 100 -3.69 -10.01 -3.65
N LEU A 101 -3.83 -11.29 -3.31
CA LEU A 101 -5.03 -11.81 -2.65
C LEU A 101 -5.19 -11.23 -1.24
N LEU A 102 -4.11 -11.09 -0.48
CA LEU A 102 -4.12 -10.44 0.83
C LEU A 102 -4.46 -8.95 0.71
N GLY A 103 -3.93 -8.25 -0.30
CA GLY A 103 -4.29 -6.88 -0.61
C GLY A 103 -5.75 -6.70 -1.00
N LEU A 104 -6.33 -7.65 -1.74
CA LEU A 104 -7.78 -7.66 -2.01
C LEU A 104 -8.60 -7.86 -0.73
N GLY A 105 -8.13 -8.71 0.17
CA GLY A 105 -8.77 -8.89 1.49
C GLY A 105 -8.80 -7.59 2.28
N PHE A 106 -7.68 -6.85 2.31
CA PHE A 106 -7.60 -5.52 2.90
C PHE A 106 -8.61 -4.55 2.27
N LEU A 107 -8.60 -4.41 0.93
CA LEU A 107 -9.52 -3.53 0.22
C LEU A 107 -10.99 -3.90 0.47
N GLY A 108 -11.30 -5.19 0.63
CA GLY A 108 -12.65 -5.64 0.95
C GLY A 108 -13.13 -5.12 2.30
N ILE A 109 -12.29 -5.19 3.34
CA ILE A 109 -12.61 -4.68 4.68
C ILE A 109 -12.71 -3.15 4.66
N GLU A 110 -11.75 -2.47 4.04
CA GLU A 110 -11.74 -1.00 3.94
C GLU A 110 -12.99 -0.46 3.23
N ILE A 111 -13.43 -1.09 2.14
CA ILE A 111 -14.68 -0.70 1.45
C ILE A 111 -15.91 -0.93 2.33
N ASP A 112 -15.97 -2.03 3.07
CA ASP A 112 -17.07 -2.33 3.99
C ASP A 112 -17.14 -1.29 5.13
N GLU A 113 -15.97 -0.90 5.67
CA GLU A 113 -15.86 0.17 6.67
C GLU A 113 -16.37 1.51 6.13
N PHE A 114 -15.97 1.90 4.90
CA PHE A 114 -16.47 3.12 4.26
C PHE A 114 -17.98 3.09 4.02
N VAL A 115 -18.53 1.96 3.59
CA VAL A 115 -19.98 1.78 3.39
C VAL A 115 -20.70 1.92 4.72
N THR A 116 -20.19 1.35 5.80
CA THR A 116 -20.74 1.47 7.16
C THR A 116 -20.75 2.92 7.62
N TYR A 117 -19.66 3.66 7.48
CA TYR A 117 -19.61 5.09 7.84
C TYR A 117 -20.66 5.91 7.08
N VAL A 118 -20.85 5.66 5.79
CA VAL A 118 -21.86 6.35 4.97
C VAL A 118 -23.27 6.01 5.45
N HIS A 119 -23.56 4.75 5.80
CA HIS A 119 -24.86 4.33 6.31
C HIS A 119 -25.20 4.94 7.68
N GLU A 120 -24.20 5.16 8.52
CA GLU A 120 -24.32 5.81 9.83
C GLU A 120 -24.41 7.35 9.72
N GLY A 121 -24.36 7.89 8.51
CA GLY A 121 -24.40 9.34 8.26
C GLY A 121 -23.06 10.05 8.51
N ALA A 122 -22.01 9.30 8.78
CA ALA A 122 -20.65 9.81 8.91
C ALA A 122 -20.04 10.03 7.52
N THR A 123 -20.40 11.13 6.87
CA THR A 123 -19.94 11.48 5.51
C THR A 123 -18.91 12.60 5.53
N ILE A 124 -18.23 12.79 4.39
CA ILE A 124 -17.27 13.90 4.21
C ILE A 124 -17.87 15.29 4.45
N GLN A 125 -19.20 15.43 4.34
CA GLN A 125 -19.91 16.70 4.53
C GLN A 125 -20.32 16.94 5.97
N THR A 126 -20.28 15.91 6.82
CA THR A 126 -20.78 15.97 8.20
C THR A 126 -19.85 16.77 9.11
N SER A 127 -18.54 16.60 8.97
CA SER A 127 -17.56 17.34 9.79
C SER A 127 -16.19 17.47 9.10
N ALA A 128 -15.39 18.42 9.56
CA ALA A 128 -14.03 18.61 9.08
C ALA A 128 -13.13 17.40 9.46
N PHE A 129 -13.37 16.78 10.61
CA PHE A 129 -12.71 15.54 11.02
C PHE A 129 -12.97 14.42 10.02
N LEU A 130 -14.24 14.14 9.70
CA LEU A 130 -14.61 13.09 8.74
C LEU A 130 -14.08 13.37 7.33
N SER A 131 -14.11 14.64 6.89
CA SER A 131 -13.50 15.03 5.61
C SER A 131 -12.02 14.69 5.57
N ALA A 132 -11.25 15.03 6.60
CA ALA A 132 -9.82 14.74 6.66
C ALA A 132 -9.53 13.24 6.77
N LEU A 133 -10.30 12.52 7.59
CA LEU A 133 -10.21 11.08 7.77
C LEU A 133 -10.44 10.34 6.45
N MET A 134 -11.60 10.55 5.84
CA MET A 134 -11.97 9.87 4.59
C MET A 134 -11.05 10.22 3.42
N THR A 135 -10.49 11.45 3.40
CA THR A 135 -9.51 11.82 2.39
C THR A 135 -8.20 11.07 2.58
N LEU A 136 -7.71 10.94 3.81
CA LEU A 136 -6.48 10.21 4.12
C LEU A 136 -6.62 8.71 3.81
N LEU A 137 -7.67 8.06 4.37
CA LEU A 137 -7.95 6.64 4.16
C LEU A 137 -8.24 6.34 2.68
N GLY A 138 -9.14 7.10 2.06
CA GLY A 138 -9.49 6.91 0.65
C GLY A 138 -8.32 7.12 -0.30
N THR A 139 -7.41 8.06 -0.01
CA THR A 139 -6.17 8.21 -0.79
C THR A 139 -5.28 6.98 -0.64
N HIS A 140 -5.14 6.44 0.58
CA HIS A 140 -4.39 5.20 0.79
C HIS A 140 -5.03 4.02 0.05
N GLY A 141 -6.33 3.80 0.20
CA GLY A 141 -7.06 2.74 -0.50
C GLY A 141 -7.00 2.84 -2.02
N LEU A 142 -7.04 4.05 -2.59
CA LEU A 142 -6.80 4.27 -4.01
C LEU A 142 -5.39 3.85 -4.44
N HIS A 143 -4.37 4.12 -3.63
CA HIS A 143 -3.01 3.68 -3.89
C HIS A 143 -2.87 2.15 -3.82
N VAL A 144 -3.51 1.49 -2.85
CA VAL A 144 -3.54 0.01 -2.77
C VAL A 144 -4.27 -0.57 -3.96
N THR A 145 -5.40 0.02 -4.37
CA THR A 145 -6.16 -0.38 -5.56
C THR A 145 -5.32 -0.26 -6.83
N PHE A 146 -4.64 0.87 -7.03
CA PHE A 146 -3.71 1.05 -8.14
C PHE A 146 -2.58 0.01 -8.10
N GLY A 147 -2.00 -0.21 -6.92
CA GLY A 147 -0.97 -1.23 -6.70
C GLY A 147 -1.45 -2.64 -7.08
N PHE A 148 -2.69 -2.99 -6.73
CA PHE A 148 -3.28 -4.28 -7.12
C PHE A 148 -3.31 -4.47 -8.63
N PHE A 149 -3.85 -3.53 -9.39
CA PHE A 149 -3.90 -3.62 -10.86
C PHE A 149 -2.50 -3.62 -11.49
N TRP A 150 -1.58 -2.83 -10.94
CA TRP A 150 -0.19 -2.83 -11.39
C TRP A 150 0.50 -4.18 -11.13
N GLY A 151 0.30 -4.78 -9.95
CA GLY A 151 0.82 -6.11 -9.62
C GLY A 151 0.29 -7.20 -10.55
N VAL A 152 -1.01 -7.18 -10.88
CA VAL A 152 -1.60 -8.07 -11.88
C VAL A 152 -0.93 -7.91 -13.24
N ALA A 153 -0.71 -6.67 -13.70
CA ALA A 153 -0.03 -6.41 -14.97
C ALA A 153 1.42 -6.94 -14.99
N ILE A 154 2.13 -6.85 -13.86
CA ILE A 154 3.49 -7.41 -13.73
C ILE A 154 3.45 -8.94 -13.78
N LEU A 155 2.51 -9.58 -13.06
CA LEU A 155 2.34 -11.04 -13.12
C LEU A 155 2.08 -11.53 -14.54
N MET A 156 1.21 -10.85 -15.29
CA MET A 156 0.97 -11.17 -16.71
C MET A 156 2.24 -11.01 -17.56
N GLN A 157 3.04 -9.97 -17.31
CA GLN A 157 4.30 -9.77 -18.02
C GLN A 157 5.33 -10.85 -17.69
N VAL A 158 5.47 -11.24 -16.41
CA VAL A 158 6.37 -12.32 -15.99
C VAL A 158 5.89 -13.67 -16.53
N ALA A 159 4.58 -13.91 -16.57
CA ALA A 159 4.00 -15.14 -17.13
C ALA A 159 4.37 -15.31 -18.61
N SER A 160 4.17 -14.24 -19.43
CA SER A 160 4.34 -14.25 -20.87
C SER A 160 5.80 -14.11 -21.32
N ARG A 161 6.60 -13.24 -20.68
CA ARG A 161 7.96 -12.89 -21.11
C ARG A 161 9.06 -13.62 -20.33
N GLY A 162 8.67 -14.35 -19.28
CA GLY A 162 9.63 -15.00 -18.38
C GLY A 162 10.33 -14.02 -17.44
N LEU A 163 11.24 -14.58 -16.65
CA LEU A 163 12.09 -13.81 -15.73
C LEU A 163 13.34 -13.34 -16.51
N ASN A 164 13.44 -12.05 -16.73
CA ASN A 164 14.55 -11.38 -17.40
C ASN A 164 14.85 -10.05 -16.67
N PRO A 165 15.96 -9.35 -16.98
CA PRO A 165 16.33 -8.12 -16.28
C PRO A 165 15.24 -7.06 -16.25
N GLN A 166 14.45 -6.93 -17.31
CA GLN A 166 13.38 -5.93 -17.38
C GLN A 166 12.17 -6.30 -16.52
N THR A 167 11.73 -7.57 -16.55
CA THR A 167 10.61 -8.04 -15.72
C THR A 167 10.99 -8.09 -14.24
N ALA A 168 12.24 -8.48 -13.92
CA ALA A 168 12.76 -8.46 -12.57
C ALA A 168 12.82 -7.02 -12.00
N ASN A 169 13.29 -6.06 -12.79
CA ASN A 169 13.32 -4.67 -12.38
C ASN A 169 11.91 -4.12 -12.06
N LYS A 170 10.92 -4.39 -12.93
CA LYS A 170 9.54 -3.99 -12.68
C LYS A 170 8.95 -4.62 -11.43
N ALA A 171 9.21 -5.92 -11.21
CA ALA A 171 8.75 -6.63 -10.03
C ALA A 171 9.40 -6.09 -8.75
N PHE A 172 10.69 -5.73 -8.80
CA PHE A 172 11.38 -5.11 -7.69
C PHE A 172 10.83 -3.70 -7.38
N ILE A 173 10.63 -2.85 -8.40
CA ILE A 173 10.02 -1.52 -8.24
C ILE A 173 8.62 -1.64 -7.63
N PHE A 174 7.82 -2.60 -8.07
CA PHE A 174 6.51 -2.87 -7.49
C PHE A 174 6.62 -3.28 -6.02
N SER A 175 7.59 -4.10 -5.64
CA SER A 175 7.78 -4.47 -4.23
C SER A 175 8.13 -3.27 -3.35
N LEU A 176 8.93 -2.32 -3.85
CA LEU A 176 9.22 -1.07 -3.14
C LEU A 176 7.96 -0.24 -2.93
N TYR A 177 7.11 -0.15 -3.94
CA TYR A 177 5.82 0.54 -3.84
C TYR A 177 4.91 -0.12 -2.79
N TRP A 178 4.80 -1.44 -2.82
CA TRP A 178 3.97 -2.19 -1.90
C TRP A 178 4.42 -2.03 -0.44
N HIS A 179 5.73 -2.13 -0.17
CA HIS A 179 6.29 -1.87 1.15
C HIS A 179 6.08 -0.42 1.61
N PHE A 180 6.15 0.53 0.69
CA PHE A 180 5.84 1.92 1.00
C PHE A 180 4.39 2.09 1.49
N LEU A 181 3.42 1.46 0.82
CA LEU A 181 2.01 1.49 1.25
C LEU A 181 1.82 0.89 2.64
N ASP A 182 2.50 -0.23 2.93
CA ASP A 182 2.51 -0.83 4.26
C ASP A 182 3.03 0.14 5.34
N VAL A 183 4.11 0.85 5.06
CA VAL A 183 4.64 1.85 6.00
C VAL A 183 3.61 2.96 6.24
N VAL A 184 2.98 3.48 5.18
CA VAL A 184 1.90 4.46 5.32
C VAL A 184 0.74 3.91 6.16
N TRP A 185 0.34 2.64 5.94
CA TRP A 185 -0.69 1.99 6.74
C TRP A 185 -0.34 1.91 8.23
N ILE A 186 0.90 1.54 8.58
CA ILE A 186 1.35 1.50 9.99
C ILE A 186 1.20 2.89 10.63
N PHE A 187 1.49 3.97 9.91
CA PHE A 187 1.25 5.34 10.40
C PHE A 187 -0.25 5.62 10.57
N ILE A 188 -1.10 5.23 9.62
CA ILE A 188 -2.57 5.36 9.74
C ILE A 188 -3.06 4.57 10.95
N PHE A 189 -2.71 3.30 11.06
CA PHE A 189 -3.08 2.45 12.18
C PHE A 189 -2.70 3.08 13.53
N SER A 190 -1.45 3.54 13.66
CA SER A 190 -0.92 4.02 14.94
C SER A 190 -1.46 5.39 15.32
N PHE A 191 -1.52 6.32 14.38
CA PHE A 191 -1.81 7.73 14.66
C PHE A 191 -3.26 8.14 14.39
N VAL A 192 -3.99 7.37 13.62
CA VAL A 192 -5.40 7.63 13.35
C VAL A 192 -6.26 6.71 14.20
N TYR A 193 -6.20 5.41 13.99
CA TYR A 193 -7.05 4.45 14.67
C TYR A 193 -6.72 4.29 16.17
N LEU A 194 -5.49 3.89 16.52
CA LEU A 194 -5.15 3.66 17.93
C LEU A 194 -5.26 4.93 18.76
N LYS A 195 -4.80 6.08 18.25
CA LYS A 195 -4.95 7.35 18.96
C LYS A 195 -6.41 7.77 19.06
N GLY A 196 -7.20 7.60 18.01
CA GLY A 196 -8.63 7.96 17.98
C GLY A 196 -9.50 7.10 18.90
N LEU A 197 -9.10 5.86 19.20
CA LEU A 197 -9.77 4.98 20.16
C LEU A 197 -9.46 5.34 21.63
N ILE A 198 -8.36 6.05 21.89
CA ILE A 198 -7.90 6.39 23.26
C ILE A 198 -8.29 7.85 23.61
N SER A 199 -8.53 8.71 22.63
CA SER A 199 -8.87 10.13 22.81
C SER A 199 -10.36 10.35 22.86
#